data_5d415ca8dd78f5b984dab64b1a0a0a1f
#
_entry.id   5d415ca8dd78f5b984dab64b1a0a0a1f
#
_cell.length_a   1.000
_cell.length_b   1.000
_cell.length_c   1.000
_cell.angle_alpha   90.00
_cell.angle_beta   90.00
_cell.angle_gamma   90.00
#
_symmetry.space_group_name_H-M   'P 1'
#
loop_
_entity.id
_entity.type
_entity.pdbx_description
1 polymer ?
#
loop_
_entity_poly.entity_id
_entity_poly.type
_entity_poly.pdbx_seq_one_letter_code
_entity_poly.pdbx_strand_id
1 'polypeptide(L)'
;DGSEGMMCGNATRCIGKYVYDNKLTDKTEITLETKSGIKYLTLHPVDGVVKTVDVDMGEPILVPKDIPMLAKGDSFINKPIDVNGKSVNITAVSMGNPHAVVFTSKIDGLDLEKIGPDYENDPIFPERVNTEFCEILDGHTIKMRVWERGSGETWACGTGACATAVA
;
A
#
# COMPACT_ATOMS: atom_id res chain seq x y z
N ASP A 1 15.15 -4.14 -6.96
CA ASP A 1 15.77 -5.46 -6.94
C ASP A 1 15.57 -6.25 -8.25
N GLY A 2 14.74 -5.76 -9.18
CA GLY A 2 14.42 -6.37 -10.46
C GLY A 2 13.35 -7.46 -10.41
N SER A 3 12.73 -7.69 -9.25
CA SER A 3 11.59 -8.61 -9.13
C SER A 3 10.33 -7.97 -9.74
N GLU A 4 9.44 -8.81 -10.26
CA GLU A 4 8.15 -8.36 -10.76
C GLU A 4 7.19 -8.07 -9.60
N GLY A 5 6.67 -6.84 -9.54
CA GLY A 5 5.68 -6.44 -8.54
C GLY A 5 4.34 -7.15 -8.72
N MET A 6 3.70 -7.53 -7.62
CA MET A 6 2.35 -8.11 -7.64
C MET A 6 1.33 -7.11 -8.20
N MET A 7 1.42 -5.86 -7.76
CA MET A 7 0.59 -4.74 -8.18
C MET A 7 1.26 -3.42 -7.78
N CYS A 8 1.14 -2.40 -8.61
CA CYS A 8 1.61 -1.04 -8.31
C CYS A 8 0.52 -0.03 -8.65
N GLY A 9 -0.13 0.56 -7.64
CA GLY A 9 -1.22 1.52 -7.83
C GLY A 9 -0.83 2.75 -8.64
N ASN A 10 0.41 3.24 -8.48
CA ASN A 10 0.93 4.36 -9.24
C ASN A 10 1.09 4.00 -10.73
N ALA A 11 1.75 2.86 -11.02
CA ALA A 11 1.93 2.39 -12.40
C ALA A 11 0.59 2.13 -13.10
N THR A 12 -0.38 1.55 -12.39
CA THR A 12 -1.73 1.27 -12.91
C THR A 12 -2.41 2.55 -13.41
N ARG A 13 -2.37 3.64 -12.64
CA ARG A 13 -2.90 4.95 -13.09
C ARG A 13 -2.13 5.51 -14.27
N CYS A 14 -0.80 5.39 -14.27
CA CYS A 14 0.03 5.82 -15.40
C CYS A 14 -0.29 5.06 -16.67
N ILE A 15 -0.50 3.74 -16.59
CA ILE A 15 -0.89 2.90 -17.73
C ILE A 15 -2.24 3.36 -18.28
N GLY A 16 -3.25 3.55 -17.42
CA GLY A 16 -4.58 4.02 -17.83
C GLY A 16 -4.50 5.34 -18.61
N LYS A 17 -3.79 6.32 -18.04
CA LYS A 17 -3.55 7.60 -18.72
C LYS A 17 -2.79 7.43 -20.03
N TYR A 18 -1.72 6.64 -20.04
CA TYR A 18 -0.87 6.44 -21.23
C TYR A 18 -1.65 5.87 -22.41
N VAL A 19 -2.42 4.81 -22.20
CA VAL A 19 -3.14 4.16 -23.31
C VAL A 19 -4.24 5.03 -23.91
N TYR A 20 -4.88 5.87 -23.09
CA TYR A 20 -5.90 6.79 -23.56
C TYR A 20 -5.29 8.00 -24.28
N ASP A 21 -4.34 8.69 -23.66
CA ASP A 21 -3.74 9.92 -24.21
C ASP A 21 -3.00 9.65 -25.52
N ASN A 22 -2.40 8.46 -25.67
CA ASN A 22 -1.72 8.02 -26.90
C ASN A 22 -2.66 7.35 -27.92
N LYS A 23 -3.98 7.39 -27.72
CA LYS A 23 -4.99 6.87 -28.64
C LYS A 23 -4.88 5.36 -28.93
N LEU A 24 -4.35 4.58 -27.97
CA LEU A 24 -4.35 3.12 -28.03
C LEU A 24 -5.75 2.56 -27.70
N THR A 25 -6.56 3.35 -27.00
CA THR A 25 -7.99 3.11 -26.73
C THR A 25 -8.74 4.43 -26.65
N ASP A 26 -10.04 4.40 -26.94
CA ASP A 26 -10.98 5.52 -26.71
C ASP A 26 -11.91 5.26 -25.50
N LYS A 27 -11.76 4.08 -24.86
CA LYS A 27 -12.56 3.69 -23.71
C LYS A 27 -12.09 4.45 -22.45
N THR A 28 -13.06 4.87 -21.65
CA THR A 28 -12.81 5.46 -20.33
C THR A 28 -12.89 4.44 -19.20
N GLU A 29 -13.44 3.26 -19.45
CA GLU A 29 -13.41 2.13 -18.55
C GLU A 29 -12.57 1.02 -19.17
N ILE A 30 -11.50 0.64 -18.49
CA ILE A 30 -10.54 -0.37 -18.96
C ILE A 30 -10.22 -1.35 -17.84
N THR A 31 -9.76 -2.53 -18.25
CA THR A 31 -9.25 -3.55 -17.34
C THR A 31 -7.74 -3.73 -17.53
N LEU A 32 -7.04 -3.96 -16.43
CA LEU A 32 -5.62 -4.25 -16.41
C LEU A 32 -5.37 -5.58 -15.70
N GLU A 33 -4.75 -6.52 -16.39
CA GLU A 33 -4.28 -7.76 -15.78
C GLU A 33 -3.01 -7.52 -14.98
N THR A 34 -2.99 -7.97 -13.73
CA THR A 34 -1.84 -7.89 -12.81
C THR A 34 -1.66 -9.23 -12.11
N LYS A 35 -0.52 -9.46 -11.47
CA LYS A 35 -0.31 -10.66 -10.65
C LYS A 35 -1.27 -10.76 -9.45
N SER A 36 -1.82 -9.63 -9.00
CA SER A 36 -2.86 -9.60 -7.95
C SER A 36 -4.28 -9.63 -8.52
N GLY A 37 -4.46 -10.09 -9.77
CA GLY A 37 -5.74 -10.20 -10.44
C GLY A 37 -6.05 -9.02 -11.36
N ILE A 38 -7.25 -9.04 -11.93
CA ILE A 38 -7.75 -7.99 -12.83
C ILE A 38 -8.11 -6.76 -11.99
N LYS A 39 -7.64 -5.59 -12.46
CA LYS A 39 -8.00 -4.28 -11.90
C LYS A 39 -8.89 -3.53 -12.88
N TYR A 40 -9.91 -2.87 -12.36
CA TYR A 40 -10.83 -2.04 -13.12
C TYR A 40 -10.45 -0.58 -12.94
N LEU A 41 -10.30 0.13 -14.04
CA LEU A 41 -9.88 1.53 -14.08
C LEU A 41 -10.98 2.37 -14.71
N THR A 42 -11.33 3.48 -14.07
CA THR A 42 -12.17 4.54 -14.64
C THR A 42 -11.30 5.77 -14.91
N LEU A 43 -11.20 6.15 -16.18
CA LEU A 43 -10.42 7.28 -16.64
C LEU A 43 -11.29 8.53 -16.71
N HIS A 44 -10.78 9.66 -16.24
CA HIS A 44 -11.49 10.96 -16.26
C HIS A 44 -10.77 11.95 -17.20
N PRO A 45 -11.07 11.90 -18.52
CA PRO A 45 -10.49 12.85 -19.47
C PRO A 45 -11.16 14.23 -19.36
N VAL A 46 -10.35 15.26 -19.50
CA VAL A 46 -10.77 16.65 -19.68
C VAL A 46 -10.04 17.18 -20.92
N ASP A 47 -10.77 17.73 -21.88
CA ASP A 47 -10.25 18.20 -23.16
C ASP A 47 -9.40 17.12 -23.90
N GLY A 48 -9.84 15.87 -23.82
CA GLY A 48 -9.19 14.74 -24.49
C GLY A 48 -7.89 14.22 -23.83
N VAL A 49 -7.60 14.67 -22.61
CA VAL A 49 -6.42 14.26 -21.83
C VAL A 49 -6.87 13.77 -20.46
N VAL A 50 -6.48 12.56 -20.05
CA VAL A 50 -6.81 12.00 -18.72
C VAL A 50 -6.16 12.81 -17.62
N LYS A 51 -6.95 13.31 -16.68
CA LYS A 51 -6.51 14.09 -15.51
C LYS A 51 -6.39 13.24 -14.26
N THR A 52 -7.38 12.36 -14.04
CA THR A 52 -7.40 11.44 -12.90
C THR A 52 -7.81 10.05 -13.36
N VAL A 53 -7.46 9.05 -12.56
CA VAL A 53 -7.80 7.64 -12.79
C VAL A 53 -8.23 7.04 -11.45
N ASP A 54 -9.43 6.51 -11.40
CA ASP A 54 -9.88 5.66 -10.31
C ASP A 54 -9.47 4.23 -10.58
N VAL A 55 -9.01 3.54 -9.56
CA VAL A 55 -8.63 2.12 -9.63
C VAL A 55 -9.37 1.35 -8.57
N ASP A 56 -10.16 0.36 -8.98
CA ASP A 56 -10.74 -0.60 -8.04
C ASP A 56 -9.62 -1.52 -7.52
N MET A 57 -9.27 -1.33 -6.25
CA MET A 57 -8.21 -2.09 -5.59
C MET A 57 -8.66 -3.45 -5.10
N GLY A 58 -9.99 -3.73 -5.12
CA GLY A 58 -10.61 -4.91 -4.55
C GLY A 58 -10.75 -4.83 -3.02
N GLU A 59 -11.16 -5.94 -2.43
CA GLU A 59 -11.38 -6.02 -0.99
C GLU A 59 -10.06 -6.21 -0.22
N PRO A 60 -9.91 -5.57 0.96
CA PRO A 60 -8.75 -5.77 1.80
C PRO A 60 -8.76 -7.16 2.44
N ILE A 61 -7.60 -7.78 2.57
CA ILE A 61 -7.42 -9.04 3.28
C ILE A 61 -6.87 -8.73 4.66
N LEU A 62 -7.57 -9.22 5.70
CA LEU A 62 -7.22 -9.01 7.11
C LEU A 62 -6.75 -10.28 7.81
N VAL A 63 -6.96 -11.43 7.20
CA VAL A 63 -6.58 -12.74 7.76
C VAL A 63 -5.06 -12.91 7.67
N PRO A 64 -4.34 -13.08 8.80
CA PRO A 64 -2.87 -13.06 8.83
C PRO A 64 -2.20 -14.04 7.87
N LYS A 65 -2.71 -15.28 7.76
CA LYS A 65 -2.15 -16.29 6.86
C LYS A 65 -2.18 -15.88 5.39
N ASP A 66 -3.16 -15.05 4.99
CA ASP A 66 -3.37 -14.59 3.62
C ASP A 66 -2.67 -13.22 3.36
N ILE A 67 -2.09 -12.62 4.43
CA ILE A 67 -1.20 -11.44 4.38
C ILE A 67 0.29 -11.83 4.23
N PRO A 68 0.67 -13.03 4.16
CA PRO A 68 1.80 -13.82 4.66
C PRO A 68 2.39 -13.32 6.00
N MET A 69 1.63 -13.47 7.08
CA MET A 69 2.02 -13.10 8.43
C MET A 69 1.98 -14.32 9.37
N LEU A 70 3.02 -14.52 10.18
CA LEU A 70 3.12 -15.62 11.16
C LEU A 70 2.33 -15.32 12.44
N ALA A 71 1.03 -15.08 12.29
CA ALA A 71 0.11 -14.87 13.41
C ALA A 71 -1.15 -15.70 13.24
N LYS A 72 -1.85 -15.96 14.36
CA LYS A 72 -3.11 -16.73 14.40
C LYS A 72 -4.30 -15.78 14.54
N GLY A 73 -5.47 -16.23 14.06
CA GLY A 73 -6.75 -15.54 14.18
C GLY A 73 -7.27 -15.03 12.85
N ASP A 74 -8.41 -14.36 12.90
CA ASP A 74 -9.13 -13.86 11.72
C ASP A 74 -8.67 -12.45 11.30
N SER A 75 -7.91 -11.77 12.17
CA SER A 75 -7.33 -10.46 11.88
C SER A 75 -6.18 -10.12 12.84
N PHE A 76 -5.35 -9.17 12.44
CA PHE A 76 -4.29 -8.60 13.27
C PHE A 76 -4.44 -7.07 13.31
N ILE A 77 -5.40 -6.61 14.15
CA ILE A 77 -5.79 -5.20 14.24
C ILE A 77 -5.31 -4.64 15.57
N ASN A 78 -4.51 -3.56 15.51
CA ASN A 78 -3.95 -2.85 16.66
C ASN A 78 -3.35 -3.78 17.71
N LYS A 79 -2.58 -4.76 17.28
CA LYS A 79 -1.93 -5.75 18.15
C LYS A 79 -0.43 -5.49 18.24
N PRO A 80 0.20 -5.80 19.41
CA PRO A 80 1.63 -5.57 19.59
C PRO A 80 2.47 -6.60 18.83
N ILE A 81 3.55 -6.12 18.24
CA ILE A 81 4.69 -6.91 17.80
C ILE A 81 5.95 -6.38 18.48
N ASP A 82 7.01 -7.18 18.55
CA ASP A 82 8.33 -6.72 19.01
C ASP A 82 9.18 -6.33 17.81
N VAL A 83 9.47 -5.05 17.65
CA VAL A 83 10.36 -4.56 16.60
C VAL A 83 11.66 -4.11 17.28
N ASN A 84 12.71 -4.90 17.15
CA ASN A 84 14.04 -4.61 17.71
C ASN A 84 14.00 -4.27 19.23
N GLY A 85 13.25 -5.10 20.00
CA GLY A 85 13.10 -4.94 21.46
C GLY A 85 12.12 -3.86 21.89
N LYS A 86 11.34 -3.30 20.98
CA LYS A 86 10.29 -2.32 21.28
C LYS A 86 8.92 -2.89 20.91
N SER A 87 8.00 -2.85 21.86
CA SER A 87 6.60 -3.23 21.58
C SER A 87 5.91 -2.12 20.81
N VAL A 88 5.40 -2.44 19.62
CA VAL A 88 4.69 -1.51 18.72
C VAL A 88 3.38 -2.15 18.29
N ASN A 89 2.28 -1.41 18.38
CA ASN A 89 1.00 -1.87 17.86
C ASN A 89 0.93 -1.63 16.36
N ILE A 90 0.52 -2.66 15.62
CA ILE A 90 0.28 -2.60 14.19
C ILE A 90 -1.10 -3.13 13.82
N THR A 91 -1.60 -2.68 12.67
CA THR A 91 -2.69 -3.35 11.94
C THR A 91 -2.10 -3.92 10.66
N ALA A 92 -2.28 -5.23 10.43
CA ALA A 92 -1.81 -5.89 9.22
C ALA A 92 -2.94 -5.97 8.19
N VAL A 93 -2.65 -5.53 6.95
CA VAL A 93 -3.61 -5.51 5.82
C VAL A 93 -2.90 -5.96 4.56
N SER A 94 -3.56 -6.74 3.69
CA SER A 94 -3.10 -6.94 2.33
C SER A 94 -4.06 -6.28 1.34
N MET A 95 -3.49 -5.51 0.42
CA MET A 95 -4.16 -4.95 -0.76
C MET A 95 -3.65 -5.61 -2.06
N GLY A 96 -3.31 -6.92 -1.97
CA GLY A 96 -2.58 -7.68 -2.97
C GLY A 96 -1.07 -7.72 -2.72
N ASN A 97 -0.60 -6.98 -1.73
CA ASN A 97 0.75 -6.98 -1.16
C ASN A 97 0.64 -6.67 0.35
N PRO A 98 1.56 -7.15 1.20
CA PRO A 98 1.47 -7.01 2.65
C PRO A 98 1.80 -5.59 3.12
N HIS A 99 1.00 -5.08 4.07
CA HIS A 99 1.17 -3.79 4.73
C HIS A 99 1.06 -3.94 6.25
N ALA A 100 1.93 -3.24 6.99
CA ALA A 100 1.88 -3.05 8.43
C ALA A 100 1.62 -1.56 8.72
N VAL A 101 0.42 -1.22 9.18
CA VAL A 101 0.06 0.15 9.51
C VAL A 101 0.33 0.44 10.97
N VAL A 102 1.12 1.47 11.24
CA VAL A 102 1.54 1.94 12.56
C VAL A 102 0.97 3.33 12.80
N PHE A 103 0.03 3.48 13.71
CA PHE A 103 -0.43 4.81 14.13
C PHE A 103 0.47 5.36 15.23
N THR A 104 1.04 6.53 14.99
CA THR A 104 1.95 7.22 15.90
C THR A 104 1.82 8.73 15.74
N SER A 105 2.42 9.49 16.62
CA SER A 105 2.45 10.96 16.53
C SER A 105 3.80 11.45 15.97
N LYS A 106 3.78 12.65 15.36
CA LYS A 106 5.01 13.35 14.91
C LYS A 106 5.82 12.55 13.89
N ILE A 107 5.17 11.98 12.90
CA ILE A 107 5.82 11.14 11.90
C ILE A 107 6.92 11.85 11.11
N ASP A 108 6.89 13.20 11.02
CA ASP A 108 7.95 13.98 10.34
C ASP A 108 9.33 13.83 11.00
N GLY A 109 9.36 13.57 12.30
CA GLY A 109 10.59 13.39 13.06
C GLY A 109 11.15 11.96 13.02
N LEU A 110 10.48 11.02 12.36
CA LEU A 110 10.97 9.65 12.25
C LEU A 110 12.10 9.56 11.22
N ASP A 111 13.17 8.89 11.60
CA ASP A 111 14.27 8.51 10.71
C ASP A 111 13.94 7.13 10.11
N LEU A 112 13.21 7.13 8.97
CA LEU A 112 12.74 5.89 8.35
C LEU A 112 13.87 5.06 7.76
N GLU A 113 14.96 5.68 7.31
CA GLU A 113 16.14 4.95 6.83
C GLU A 113 16.76 4.10 7.95
N LYS A 114 16.61 4.55 9.21
CA LYS A 114 17.12 3.83 10.36
C LYS A 114 16.16 2.78 10.89
N ILE A 115 14.86 3.09 10.98
CA ILE A 115 13.88 2.19 11.62
C ILE A 115 13.15 1.29 10.63
N GLY A 116 12.98 1.73 9.38
CA GLY A 116 12.22 1.02 8.34
C GLY A 116 12.71 -0.41 8.09
N PRO A 117 14.03 -0.66 8.00
CA PRO A 117 14.55 -2.02 7.82
C PRO A 117 14.15 -3.00 8.93
N ASP A 118 14.02 -2.52 10.19
CA ASP A 118 13.62 -3.36 11.32
C ASP A 118 12.16 -3.85 11.16
N TYR A 119 11.27 -3.00 10.64
CA TYR A 119 9.89 -3.39 10.34
C TYR A 119 9.79 -4.25 9.09
N GLU A 120 10.45 -3.85 7.99
CA GLU A 120 10.45 -4.57 6.73
C GLU A 120 10.85 -6.03 6.89
N ASN A 121 11.90 -6.28 7.69
CA ASN A 121 12.50 -7.59 7.87
C ASN A 121 12.09 -8.28 9.18
N ASP A 122 11.03 -7.81 9.84
CA ASP A 122 10.53 -8.46 11.06
C ASP A 122 10.15 -9.91 10.76
N PRO A 123 10.62 -10.89 11.56
CA PRO A 123 10.36 -12.32 11.32
C PRO A 123 8.88 -12.70 11.27
N ILE A 124 7.97 -11.89 11.81
CA ILE A 124 6.53 -12.11 11.74
C ILE A 124 6.01 -12.03 10.30
N PHE A 125 6.76 -11.36 9.39
CA PHE A 125 6.46 -11.24 7.96
C PHE A 125 7.53 -11.97 7.12
N PRO A 126 7.39 -13.27 6.86
CA PRO A 126 8.41 -14.07 6.17
C PRO A 126 8.71 -13.61 4.75
N GLU A 127 7.78 -12.91 4.11
CA GLU A 127 7.94 -12.31 2.77
C GLU A 127 8.25 -10.82 2.81
N ARG A 128 8.64 -10.30 3.99
CA ARG A 128 8.82 -8.87 4.27
C ARG A 128 7.51 -8.08 4.13
N VAL A 129 7.50 -6.83 4.52
CA VAL A 129 6.28 -6.00 4.57
C VAL A 129 6.58 -4.56 4.18
N ASN A 130 5.61 -3.87 3.57
CA ASN A 130 5.59 -2.41 3.50
C ASN A 130 5.06 -1.88 4.83
N THR A 131 5.64 -0.81 5.35
CA THR A 131 5.22 -0.23 6.62
C THR A 131 4.78 1.22 6.45
N GLU A 132 3.53 1.49 6.80
CA GLU A 132 2.94 2.82 6.81
C GLU A 132 2.99 3.41 8.22
N PHE A 133 3.71 4.52 8.39
CA PHE A 133 3.73 5.31 9.61
C PHE A 133 2.72 6.43 9.48
N CYS A 134 1.67 6.40 10.29
CA CYS A 134 0.48 7.20 10.12
C CYS A 134 0.23 8.09 11.34
N GLU A 135 -0.11 9.37 11.10
CA GLU A 135 -0.53 10.33 12.10
C GLU A 135 -1.94 10.81 11.77
N ILE A 136 -2.87 10.61 12.69
CA ILE A 136 -4.23 11.14 12.56
C ILE A 136 -4.19 12.62 12.90
N LEU A 137 -4.45 13.48 11.93
CA LEU A 137 -4.46 14.93 12.11
C LEU A 137 -5.85 15.41 12.59
N ASP A 138 -6.91 14.84 12.04
CA ASP A 138 -8.30 15.13 12.40
C ASP A 138 -9.22 13.98 11.98
N GLY A 139 -10.54 14.14 12.11
CA GLY A 139 -11.54 13.11 11.78
C GLY A 139 -11.62 12.74 10.28
N HIS A 140 -10.90 13.42 9.41
CA HIS A 140 -10.95 13.24 7.96
C HIS A 140 -9.58 13.16 7.31
N THR A 141 -8.49 13.37 8.07
CA THR A 141 -7.14 13.53 7.53
C THR A 141 -6.14 12.65 8.26
N ILE A 142 -5.48 11.77 7.51
CA ILE A 142 -4.36 10.97 7.99
C ILE A 142 -3.11 11.39 7.20
N LYS A 143 -2.04 11.73 7.89
CA LYS A 143 -0.73 11.94 7.31
C LYS A 143 0.03 10.62 7.32
N MET A 144 0.66 10.26 6.22
CA MET A 144 1.35 8.98 6.06
C MET A 144 2.75 9.19 5.50
N ARG A 145 3.72 8.45 6.04
CA ARG A 145 5.02 8.16 5.44
C ARG A 145 5.15 6.65 5.30
N VAL A 146 5.81 6.18 4.26
CA VAL A 146 5.89 4.75 3.95
C VAL A 146 7.32 4.30 3.73
N TRP A 147 7.64 3.15 4.31
CA TRP A 147 8.81 2.35 3.98
C TRP A 147 8.37 1.17 3.13
N GLU A 148 8.72 1.18 1.85
CA GLU A 148 8.35 0.12 0.92
C GLU A 148 9.39 -1.00 0.91
N ARG A 149 8.93 -2.23 0.95
CA ARG A 149 9.79 -3.42 0.93
C ARG A 149 10.66 -3.44 -0.35
N GLY A 150 11.97 -3.52 -0.15
CA GLY A 150 12.94 -3.53 -1.23
C GLY A 150 13.23 -2.18 -1.89
N SER A 151 12.56 -1.09 -1.46
CA SER A 151 12.71 0.24 -2.07
C SER A 151 13.08 1.34 -1.08
N GLY A 152 12.85 1.13 0.22
CA GLY A 152 13.08 2.15 1.23
C GLY A 152 11.94 3.17 1.33
N GLU A 153 12.22 4.37 1.87
CA GLU A 153 11.22 5.44 1.94
C GLU A 153 10.90 5.96 0.54
N THR A 154 9.61 6.00 0.20
CA THR A 154 9.12 6.52 -1.08
C THR A 154 8.12 7.65 -0.87
N TRP A 155 7.91 8.47 -1.92
CA TRP A 155 7.01 9.61 -1.87
C TRP A 155 5.54 9.23 -1.72
N ALA A 156 5.13 8.06 -2.24
CA ALA A 156 3.75 7.60 -2.19
C ALA A 156 3.65 6.11 -2.51
N CYS A 157 2.82 5.40 -1.74
CA CYS A 157 2.40 4.04 -2.00
C CYS A 157 0.87 3.99 -2.10
N GLY A 158 0.34 3.66 -3.29
CA GLY A 158 -1.12 3.64 -3.51
C GLY A 158 -1.81 2.53 -2.71
N THR A 159 -1.23 1.33 -2.66
CA THR A 159 -1.73 0.22 -1.83
C THR A 159 -1.59 0.52 -0.34
N GLY A 160 -0.51 1.18 0.06
CA GLY A 160 -0.30 1.64 1.43
C GLY A 160 -1.34 2.66 1.89
N ALA A 161 -1.74 3.60 1.01
CA ALA A 161 -2.82 4.54 1.32
C ALA A 161 -4.17 3.82 1.53
N CYS A 162 -4.47 2.79 0.71
CA CYS A 162 -5.66 1.96 0.89
C CYS A 162 -5.59 1.17 2.21
N ALA A 163 -4.45 0.53 2.50
CA ALA A 163 -4.25 -0.21 3.75
C ALA A 163 -4.39 0.70 4.97
N THR A 164 -3.89 1.94 4.91
CA THR A 164 -4.03 2.95 5.96
C THR A 164 -5.49 3.34 6.20
N ALA A 165 -6.28 3.48 5.13
CA ALA A 165 -7.70 3.81 5.24
C ALA A 165 -8.54 2.66 5.80
N VAL A 166 -8.08 1.43 5.66
CA VAL A 166 -8.72 0.21 6.21
C VAL A 166 -8.41 0.03 7.68
N ALA A 167 -7.18 0.40 8.10
CA ALA A 167 -6.66 0.17 9.45
C ALA A 167 -7.30 1.06 10.51
#